data_fb64dff4f8a3a971afbdeda50bbeb605
#
_entry.id   fb64dff4f8a3a971afbdeda50bbeb605
#
_cell.length_a   1.000
_cell.length_b   1.000
_cell.length_c   1.000
_cell.angle_alpha   90.00
_cell.angle_beta   90.00
_cell.angle_gamma   90.00
#
_symmetry.space_group_name_H-M   'P 1'
#
loop_
_entity.id
_entity.type
_entity.pdbx_description
1 polymer ?
#
loop_
_entity_poly.entity_id
_entity_poly.type
_entity_poly.pdbx_seq_one_letter_code
_entity_poly.pdbx_strand_id
1 'polypeptide(L)' 'MSKTWTKTVIALEEQNVEIYPIEDYSGIIVETKELDDKTSGKLYLNKDEMELLIVKMREMMRYVLE' A
#
# COMPACT_ATOMS: atom_id res chain seq x y z
N MET A 1 -5.08 16.69 19.21
CA MET A 1 -5.99 15.92 18.35
C MET A 1 -5.34 14.60 17.95
N SER A 2 -6.01 13.53 18.21
CA SER A 2 -5.48 12.23 17.87
C SER A 2 -5.86 11.88 16.44
N LYS A 3 -4.92 11.31 15.72
CA LYS A 3 -5.20 10.78 14.40
C LYS A 3 -5.55 9.31 14.55
N THR A 4 -6.66 8.93 14.00
CA THR A 4 -6.99 7.54 13.92
C THR A 4 -7.04 7.17 12.44
N TRP A 5 -6.35 6.11 12.10
CA TRP A 5 -6.36 5.61 10.74
C TRP A 5 -6.73 4.14 10.80
N THR A 6 -7.80 3.80 10.16
CA THR A 6 -8.17 2.40 10.06
C THR A 6 -7.51 1.80 8.84
N LYS A 7 -7.33 0.50 8.88
CA LYS A 7 -6.78 -0.24 7.76
C LYS A 7 -7.67 -0.05 6.54
N THR A 8 -7.05 0.24 5.40
CA THR A 8 -7.74 0.32 4.13
C THR A 8 -7.48 -0.97 3.36
N VAL A 9 -8.55 -1.60 2.89
CA VAL A 9 -8.43 -2.82 2.11
C VAL A 9 -8.88 -2.52 0.69
N ILE A 10 -8.00 -2.83 -0.26
CA ILE A 10 -8.29 -2.63 -1.67
C ILE A 10 -8.38 -4.01 -2.30
N ALA A 11 -9.56 -4.33 -2.82
CA ALA A 11 -9.78 -5.61 -3.46
C ALA A 11 -9.35 -5.53 -4.91
N LEU A 12 -8.38 -6.35 -5.27
CA LEU A 12 -7.94 -6.49 -6.64
C LEU A 12 -8.43 -7.82 -7.17
N GLU A 13 -8.19 -8.07 -8.44
CA GLU A 13 -8.75 -9.24 -9.13
C GLU A 13 -8.29 -10.56 -8.52
N GLU A 14 -7.01 -10.66 -8.19
CA GLU A 14 -6.44 -11.91 -7.70
C GLU A 14 -5.90 -11.84 -6.29
N GLN A 15 -5.97 -10.67 -5.66
CA GLN A 15 -5.43 -10.48 -4.33
C GLN A 15 -6.01 -9.22 -3.71
N ASN A 16 -5.84 -9.08 -2.42
CA ASN A 16 -6.20 -7.86 -1.72
C ASN A 16 -4.94 -7.14 -1.28
N VAL A 17 -5.01 -5.82 -1.25
CA VAL A 17 -3.93 -4.99 -0.72
C VAL A 17 -4.45 -4.29 0.51
N GLU A 18 -3.74 -4.40 1.61
CA GLU A 18 -4.10 -3.72 2.85
C GLU A 18 -3.06 -2.66 3.15
N ILE A 19 -3.52 -1.47 3.49
CA ILE A 19 -2.65 -0.34 3.78
C ILE A 19 -3.02 0.18 5.16
N TYR A 20 -2.04 0.29 6.04
CA TYR A 20 -2.28 0.80 7.39
C TYR A 20 -1.01 1.45 7.93
N PRO A 21 -1.14 2.38 8.87
CA PRO A 21 0.03 3.08 9.38
C PRO A 21 0.87 2.19 10.29
N ILE A 22 2.16 2.50 10.34
CA ILE A 22 3.04 1.95 11.35
C ILE A 22 2.59 2.52 12.70
N GLU A 23 2.84 1.79 13.76
CA GLU A 23 2.34 2.11 15.09
C GLU A 23 2.62 3.55 15.52
N ASP A 24 3.77 4.08 15.21
CA ASP A 24 4.15 5.44 15.56
C ASP A 24 3.84 6.47 14.47
N TYR A 25 3.14 6.07 13.44
CA TYR A 25 2.77 6.92 12.31
C TYR A 25 3.96 7.49 11.54
N SER A 26 5.12 6.85 11.63
CA SER A 26 6.29 7.29 10.85
C SER A 26 6.24 6.84 9.39
N GLY A 27 5.31 5.99 9.06
CA GLY A 27 5.16 5.48 7.70
C GLY A 27 3.95 4.58 7.61
N ILE A 28 3.87 3.84 6.53
CA ILE A 28 2.78 2.89 6.32
C ILE A 28 3.32 1.52 5.99
N ILE A 29 2.46 0.55 6.19
CA ILE A 29 2.69 -0.83 5.78
C ILE A 29 1.74 -1.12 4.64
N VAL A 30 2.28 -1.64 3.54
CA VAL A 30 1.47 -2.13 2.43
C VAL A 30 1.64 -3.63 2.42
N GLU A 31 0.54 -4.32 2.58
CA GLU A 31 0.55 -5.77 2.70
C GLU A 31 -0.32 -6.38 1.62
N THR A 32 0.22 -7.34 0.89
CA THR A 32 -0.57 -8.04 -0.11
C THR A 32 -1.03 -9.37 0.47
N LYS A 33 -2.29 -9.68 0.25
CA LYS A 33 -2.88 -10.92 0.74
C LYS A 33 -3.55 -11.65 -0.41
N GLU A 34 -3.34 -12.95 -0.44
CA GLU A 34 -4.04 -13.78 -1.39
C GLU A 34 -5.51 -13.88 -0.99
N LEU A 35 -6.34 -14.39 -1.89
CA LEU A 35 -7.77 -14.48 -1.65
C LEU A 35 -8.12 -15.36 -0.46
N ASP A 36 -7.24 -16.27 -0.08
CA ASP A 36 -7.43 -17.13 1.09
C ASP A 36 -6.85 -16.50 2.37
N ASP A 37 -6.58 -15.18 2.35
CA ASP A 37 -6.10 -14.42 3.50
C ASP A 37 -4.64 -14.67 3.89
N LYS A 38 -3.90 -15.37 3.08
CA LYS A 38 -2.47 -15.54 3.34
C LYS A 38 -1.70 -14.31 2.89
N THR A 39 -0.83 -13.83 3.76
CA THR A 39 0.05 -12.73 3.40
C THR A 39 1.09 -13.20 2.40
N SER A 40 1.16 -12.55 1.24
CA SER A 40 2.16 -12.87 0.24
C SER A 40 3.29 -11.87 0.20
N GLY A 41 3.13 -10.70 0.79
CA GLY A 41 4.20 -9.73 0.87
C GLY A 41 3.85 -8.58 1.80
N LYS A 42 4.87 -7.92 2.32
CA LYS A 42 4.68 -6.79 3.21
C LYS A 42 5.81 -5.79 2.96
N LEU A 43 5.44 -4.54 2.81
CA LEU A 43 6.36 -3.47 2.47
C LEU A 43 6.19 -2.33 3.46
N TYR A 44 7.30 -1.87 4.03
CA TYR A 44 7.31 -0.76 4.98
C TYR A 44 7.82 0.48 4.25
N LEU A 45 7.06 1.56 4.29
CA LEU A 45 7.39 2.78 3.55
C LEU A 45 7.32 3.99 4.47
N ASN A 46 8.36 4.82 4.43
CA ASN A 46 8.27 6.13 5.05
C ASN A 46 7.66 7.12 4.04
N LYS A 47 7.50 8.37 4.46
CA LYS A 47 6.84 9.37 3.62
C LYS A 47 7.57 9.59 2.30
N ASP A 48 8.89 9.71 2.33
CA ASP A 48 9.67 9.96 1.12
C ASP A 48 9.59 8.77 0.18
N GLU A 49 9.61 7.57 0.72
CA GLU A 49 9.48 6.36 -0.09
C GLU A 49 8.11 6.26 -0.73
N MET A 50 7.06 6.66 0.01
CA MET A 50 5.71 6.68 -0.56
C MET A 50 5.63 7.65 -1.74
N GLU A 51 6.20 8.85 -1.59
CA GLU A 51 6.18 9.83 -2.67
C GLU A 51 6.92 9.33 -3.89
N LEU A 52 8.07 8.72 -3.70
CA LEU A 52 8.84 8.16 -4.80
C LEU A 52 8.05 7.07 -5.52
N LEU A 53 7.42 6.21 -4.75
CA LEU A 53 6.64 5.11 -5.32
C LEU A 53 5.46 5.63 -6.14
N ILE A 54 4.76 6.65 -5.61
CA ILE A 54 3.64 7.25 -6.32
C ILE A 54 4.08 7.82 -7.65
N VAL A 55 5.19 8.56 -7.66
CA VAL A 55 5.70 9.16 -8.89
C VAL A 55 6.06 8.09 -9.91
N LYS A 56 6.74 7.05 -9.47
CA LYS A 56 7.15 5.99 -10.39
C LYS A 56 5.97 5.19 -10.91
N MET A 57 4.98 4.96 -10.08
CA MET A 57 3.78 4.26 -10.53
C MET A 57 3.01 5.09 -11.57
N ARG A 58 2.94 6.40 -11.37
CA ARG A 58 2.29 7.27 -12.36
C ARG A 58 3.03 7.25 -13.70
N GLU A 59 4.35 7.23 -13.66
CA GLU A 59 5.13 7.13 -14.89
C GLU A 59 4.85 5.83 -15.62
N MET A 60 4.78 4.75 -14.86
CA MET A 60 4.52 3.43 -15.46
C MET A 60 3.13 3.32 -16.06
N MET A 61 2.15 3.99 -15.47
CA MET A 61 0.78 3.96 -15.99
C MET A 61 0.70 4.43 -17.45
N ARG A 62 1.59 5.33 -17.85
CA ARG A 62 1.61 5.81 -19.23
C ARG A 62 1.93 4.71 -20.23
N TYR A 63 2.65 3.70 -19.79
CA TYR A 63 3.04 2.60 -20.67
C TYR A 63 2.07 1.44 -20.63
N VAL A 64 1.38 1.28 -19.51
CA VAL A 64 0.56 0.10 -19.27
C VAL A 64 -0.87 0.28 -19.79
N LEU A 65 -1.37 1.50 -19.80
CA LEU A 65 -2.77 1.76 -20.14
C LEU A 65 -3.05 1.93 -21.61
N GLU A 66 -2.08 1.70 -22.46
CA GLU A 66 -2.30 1.82 -23.91
C GLU A 66 -2.77 0.56 -24.55
#